data_0866913b5dc0d92a896453b901ba6a4b
#
_entry.id   0866913b5dc0d92a896453b901ba6a4b
#
_cell.length_a   1.000
_cell.length_b   1.000
_cell.length_c   1.000
_cell.angle_alpha   90.00
_cell.angle_beta   90.00
_cell.angle_gamma   90.00
#
_symmetry.space_group_name_H-M   'P 1'
#
loop_
_entity.id
_entity.type
_entity.pdbx_description
1 polymer ?
#
loop_
_entity_poly.entity_id
_entity_poly.type
_entity_poly.pdbx_seq_one_letter_code
_entity_poly.pdbx_strand_id
1 'polypeptide(L)'
;GDDMNTKRSCGVLLPLFSLPSEHGIGTLGKAAYDFIDFLAAAGQSWWQLLPVGPAGSGDSPYNSFSSFAGNAYCIDPDMLVQDGLLTKAEVSAVDWGNDEQSVDYEKLRAHRMPLLRKAARRGLEKDAAEFDSFCRDNASWLSDYALYMALKEHFGGASWTEWPEDIRLHRAEAVEKYRAELASDVRFYSYVQYLFYRQWNALREYARKNGVGMIGDMPIYVALDSADVWSSPEFFLLDEKNVPIEVAGVPPDYFSADGQLWGNPLYDWDAMRRDGYGWWIRRVNGASKLYDMLRIDHFRAFESYWAVPRDAESAKEGQWRPGPGMDLVGRLTAWFNNVSFIAEDLGSLTPEVHKMLADSGLPGMKVLEFAFDPNSLSDYLPHRIGENSICYAGTHD
;
A
#
# COMPACT_ATOMS: atom_id res chain seq x y z
N GLY A 1 23.83 10.42 9.95
CA GLY A 1 22.93 10.58 8.82
C GLY A 1 22.63 12.04 8.63
N ASP A 2 23.09 12.61 7.52
CA ASP A 2 22.78 13.98 7.17
C ASP A 2 21.29 14.14 6.94
N ASP A 3 20.75 15.15 7.55
CA ASP A 3 19.36 15.57 7.57
C ASP A 3 18.83 15.84 6.15
N MET A 4 18.39 14.81 5.44
CA MET A 4 17.74 14.97 4.13
C MET A 4 16.46 15.82 4.22
N ASN A 5 15.98 16.05 5.43
CA ASN A 5 14.71 16.71 5.71
C ASN A 5 14.78 18.24 5.78
N THR A 6 15.96 18.81 5.79
CA THR A 6 16.13 20.28 5.91
C THR A 6 16.53 20.96 4.61
N LYS A 7 16.89 20.19 3.57
CA LYS A 7 17.33 20.71 2.28
C LYS A 7 16.19 20.68 1.27
N ARG A 8 15.93 21.82 0.63
CA ARG A 8 14.99 21.90 -0.50
C ARG A 8 15.41 20.90 -1.59
N SER A 9 14.51 20.04 -1.99
CA SER A 9 14.74 19.01 -2.98
C SER A 9 13.49 18.81 -3.85
N CYS A 10 13.62 18.05 -4.93
CA CYS A 10 12.54 17.76 -5.84
C CYS A 10 12.58 16.31 -6.30
N GLY A 11 11.46 15.85 -6.83
CA GLY A 11 11.30 14.48 -7.30
C GLY A 11 10.18 14.35 -8.32
N VAL A 12 9.93 13.12 -8.71
CA VAL A 12 8.87 12.78 -9.66
C VAL A 12 7.97 11.72 -9.05
N LEU A 13 6.65 11.91 -9.18
CA LEU A 13 5.66 10.89 -8.87
C LEU A 13 5.41 10.06 -10.12
N LEU A 14 5.72 8.77 -10.06
CA LEU A 14 5.43 7.82 -11.13
C LEU A 14 5.11 6.47 -10.50
N PRO A 15 3.89 5.92 -10.73
CA PRO A 15 3.57 4.58 -10.27
C PRO A 15 4.52 3.54 -10.88
N LEU A 16 4.94 2.57 -10.10
CA LEU A 16 5.81 1.48 -10.56
C LEU A 16 5.19 0.74 -11.76
N PHE A 17 3.90 0.46 -11.67
CA PHE A 17 3.16 -0.27 -12.70
C PHE A 17 2.92 0.54 -14.00
N SER A 18 3.24 1.85 -14.01
CA SER A 18 3.16 2.71 -15.19
C SER A 18 4.47 2.78 -15.99
N LEU A 19 5.54 2.14 -15.52
CA LEU A 19 6.78 2.04 -16.27
C LEU A 19 6.59 1.23 -17.56
N PRO A 20 7.31 1.55 -18.63
CA PRO A 20 7.27 0.74 -19.85
C PRO A 20 7.77 -0.67 -19.58
N SER A 21 7.13 -1.65 -20.20
CA SER A 21 7.46 -3.06 -20.00
C SER A 21 7.02 -3.91 -21.17
N GLU A 22 7.81 -4.93 -21.49
CA GLU A 22 7.45 -6.00 -22.43
C GLU A 22 6.60 -7.10 -21.75
N HIS A 23 6.28 -6.95 -20.46
CA HIS A 23 5.65 -7.99 -19.64
C HIS A 23 4.25 -7.60 -19.14
N GLY A 24 3.58 -6.70 -19.84
CA GLY A 24 2.17 -6.35 -19.61
C GLY A 24 1.91 -5.32 -18.52
N ILE A 25 2.85 -5.06 -17.65
CA ILE A 25 2.79 -4.06 -16.58
C ILE A 25 4.21 -3.63 -16.19
N GLY A 26 4.38 -2.43 -15.65
CA GLY A 26 5.68 -1.99 -15.14
C GLY A 26 6.23 -2.94 -14.07
N THR A 27 7.53 -3.21 -14.11
CA THR A 27 8.20 -4.17 -13.24
C THR A 27 9.41 -3.57 -12.53
N LEU A 28 9.96 -4.31 -11.59
CA LEU A 28 11.20 -4.00 -10.85
C LEU A 28 12.46 -4.31 -11.68
N GLY A 29 12.35 -4.22 -13.01
CA GLY A 29 13.41 -4.55 -13.94
C GLY A 29 14.10 -3.33 -14.54
N LYS A 30 14.63 -3.52 -15.75
CA LYS A 30 15.47 -2.53 -16.43
C LYS A 30 14.87 -1.12 -16.48
N ALA A 31 13.58 -0.99 -16.80
CA ALA A 31 12.94 0.32 -16.90
C ALA A 31 12.94 1.08 -15.57
N ALA A 32 12.81 0.38 -14.44
CA ALA A 32 12.90 0.99 -13.12
C ALA A 32 14.31 1.50 -12.82
N TYR A 33 15.34 0.74 -13.15
CA TYR A 33 16.75 1.16 -13.02
C TYR A 33 17.07 2.33 -13.94
N ASP A 34 16.60 2.29 -15.19
CA ASP A 34 16.78 3.39 -16.15
C ASP A 34 16.07 4.67 -15.65
N PHE A 35 14.93 4.55 -15.01
CA PHE A 35 14.23 5.70 -14.43
C PHE A 35 15.01 6.32 -13.26
N ILE A 36 15.63 5.51 -12.42
CA ILE A 36 16.53 6.01 -11.37
C ILE A 36 17.71 6.75 -11.98
N ASP A 37 18.32 6.20 -13.03
CA ASP A 37 19.41 6.87 -13.75
C ASP A 37 18.99 8.22 -14.31
N PHE A 38 17.79 8.28 -14.89
CA PHE A 38 17.20 9.52 -15.39
C PHE A 38 17.00 10.55 -14.27
N LEU A 39 16.43 10.14 -13.14
CA LEU A 39 16.22 11.03 -11.99
C LEU A 39 17.54 11.59 -11.47
N ALA A 40 18.55 10.75 -11.29
CA ALA A 40 19.87 11.15 -10.82
C ALA A 40 20.53 12.14 -11.79
N ALA A 41 20.49 11.87 -13.08
CA ALA A 41 21.04 12.75 -14.13
C ALA A 41 20.30 14.09 -14.20
N ALA A 42 18.99 14.11 -13.92
CA ALA A 42 18.17 15.30 -13.91
C ALA A 42 18.25 16.09 -12.58
N GLY A 43 19.06 15.65 -11.62
CA GLY A 43 19.20 16.30 -10.32
C GLY A 43 18.00 16.10 -9.40
N GLN A 44 17.16 15.11 -9.67
CA GLN A 44 16.03 14.74 -8.84
C GLN A 44 16.49 13.86 -7.67
N SER A 45 15.92 14.10 -6.48
CA SER A 45 16.31 13.38 -5.26
C SER A 45 15.28 12.33 -4.83
N TRP A 46 14.08 12.33 -5.41
CA TRP A 46 12.98 11.50 -4.95
C TRP A 46 12.21 10.87 -6.10
N TRP A 47 11.85 9.61 -5.89
CA TRP A 47 10.85 8.90 -6.67
C TRP A 47 9.66 8.59 -5.76
N GLN A 48 8.52 9.25 -6.00
CA GLN A 48 7.28 8.96 -5.30
C GLN A 48 6.45 7.94 -6.06
N LEU A 49 5.94 6.96 -5.33
CA LEU A 49 5.14 5.85 -5.87
C LEU A 49 3.71 5.92 -5.34
N LEU A 50 2.80 5.22 -6.01
CA LEU A 50 1.54 4.79 -5.43
C LEU A 50 1.77 3.51 -4.62
N PRO A 51 0.77 3.04 -3.81
CA PRO A 51 0.94 1.80 -3.06
C PRO A 51 1.36 0.64 -3.96
N VAL A 52 2.36 -0.14 -3.52
CA VAL A 52 2.94 -1.23 -4.32
C VAL A 52 2.46 -2.61 -3.88
N GLY A 53 1.40 -2.66 -3.08
CA GLY A 53 0.81 -3.91 -2.62
C GLY A 53 0.01 -4.65 -3.70
N PRO A 54 -0.38 -5.89 -3.42
CA PRO A 54 -1.22 -6.66 -4.33
C PRO A 54 -2.57 -5.98 -4.49
N ALA A 55 -2.96 -5.66 -5.73
CA ALA A 55 -4.23 -5.02 -6.01
C ALA A 55 -5.39 -6.00 -5.80
N GLY A 56 -6.41 -5.55 -5.09
CA GLY A 56 -7.64 -6.28 -4.86
C GLY A 56 -8.69 -6.02 -5.93
N SER A 57 -9.95 -5.95 -5.50
CA SER A 57 -11.06 -5.65 -6.39
C SER A 57 -10.88 -4.31 -7.11
N GLY A 58 -11.14 -4.29 -8.42
CA GLY A 58 -11.05 -3.09 -9.24
C GLY A 58 -9.64 -2.70 -9.65
N ASP A 59 -8.64 -3.52 -9.36
CA ASP A 59 -7.22 -3.30 -9.70
C ASP A 59 -6.64 -1.97 -9.18
N SER A 60 -7.30 -1.35 -8.20
CA SER A 60 -6.83 -0.13 -7.56
C SER A 60 -5.67 -0.40 -6.60
N PRO A 61 -4.58 0.38 -6.66
CA PRO A 61 -3.49 0.24 -5.70
C PRO A 61 -3.89 0.61 -4.26
N TYR A 62 -4.97 1.36 -4.09
CA TYR A 62 -5.51 1.73 -2.77
C TYR A 62 -6.44 0.67 -2.16
N ASN A 63 -6.79 -0.36 -2.92
CA ASN A 63 -7.62 -1.49 -2.49
C ASN A 63 -6.80 -2.78 -2.51
N SER A 64 -5.98 -2.98 -1.49
CA SER A 64 -4.99 -4.05 -1.45
C SER A 64 -5.40 -5.19 -0.53
N PHE A 65 -4.99 -6.41 -0.88
CA PHE A 65 -5.12 -7.59 -0.03
C PHE A 65 -4.20 -7.59 1.20
N SER A 66 -3.22 -6.69 1.24
CA SER A 66 -2.27 -6.62 2.35
C SER A 66 -1.61 -5.24 2.43
N SER A 67 -1.39 -4.79 3.67
CA SER A 67 -0.59 -3.59 3.96
C SER A 67 0.93 -3.85 3.95
N PHE A 68 1.36 -5.10 3.81
CA PHE A 68 2.76 -5.51 3.93
C PHE A 68 3.32 -6.13 2.66
N ALA A 69 2.49 -6.87 1.92
CA ALA A 69 2.91 -7.61 0.75
C ALA A 69 3.15 -6.70 -0.45
N GLY A 70 4.05 -7.14 -1.34
CA GLY A 70 4.26 -6.51 -2.63
C GLY A 70 3.41 -7.12 -3.74
N ASN A 71 3.19 -6.34 -4.80
CA ASN A 71 2.43 -6.78 -5.96
C ASN A 71 3.25 -7.77 -6.80
N ALA A 72 2.80 -9.01 -6.85
CA ALA A 72 3.46 -10.08 -7.60
C ALA A 72 3.60 -9.77 -9.11
N TYR A 73 2.69 -8.98 -9.67
CA TYR A 73 2.74 -8.59 -11.08
C TYR A 73 3.92 -7.67 -11.39
N CYS A 74 4.48 -6.99 -10.39
CA CYS A 74 5.65 -6.13 -10.55
C CYS A 74 6.99 -6.89 -10.46
N ILE A 75 6.98 -8.17 -10.13
CA ILE A 75 8.19 -9.00 -10.20
C ILE A 75 8.62 -9.10 -11.65
N ASP A 76 9.87 -8.72 -11.94
CA ASP A 76 10.39 -8.71 -13.29
C ASP A 76 10.78 -10.11 -13.77
N PRO A 77 10.16 -10.64 -14.85
CA PRO A 77 10.48 -11.95 -15.37
C PRO A 77 11.90 -12.09 -15.92
N ASP A 78 12.46 -11.03 -16.53
CA ASP A 78 13.82 -11.07 -17.07
C ASP A 78 14.87 -11.23 -15.98
N MET A 79 14.66 -10.63 -14.82
CA MET A 79 15.52 -10.83 -13.66
C MET A 79 15.44 -12.27 -13.14
N LEU A 80 14.28 -12.91 -13.24
CA LEU A 80 14.12 -14.33 -12.89
C LEU A 80 14.87 -15.23 -13.89
N VAL A 81 14.95 -14.83 -15.15
CA VAL A 81 15.80 -15.52 -16.14
C VAL A 81 17.28 -15.39 -15.76
N GLN A 82 17.74 -14.21 -15.40
CA GLN A 82 19.11 -13.98 -14.94
C GLN A 82 19.46 -14.81 -13.71
N ASP A 83 18.48 -14.99 -12.80
CA ASP A 83 18.63 -15.80 -11.60
C ASP A 83 18.58 -17.32 -11.87
N GLY A 84 18.31 -17.73 -13.11
CA GLY A 84 18.17 -19.15 -13.49
C GLY A 84 16.87 -19.80 -13.07
N LEU A 85 15.85 -19.02 -12.72
CA LEU A 85 14.53 -19.52 -12.29
C LEU A 85 13.54 -19.66 -13.45
N LEU A 86 13.77 -18.94 -14.54
CA LEU A 86 13.00 -19.06 -15.79
C LEU A 86 13.94 -19.13 -16.97
N THR A 87 13.45 -19.65 -18.09
CA THR A 87 14.16 -19.55 -19.37
C THR A 87 13.60 -18.37 -20.17
N LYS A 88 14.44 -17.86 -21.05
CA LYS A 88 14.05 -16.79 -21.99
C LYS A 88 12.87 -17.21 -22.87
N ALA A 89 12.85 -18.46 -23.30
CA ALA A 89 11.75 -19.03 -24.08
C ALA A 89 10.42 -19.05 -23.32
N GLU A 90 10.45 -19.42 -22.03
CA GLU A 90 9.26 -19.43 -21.17
C GLU A 90 8.64 -18.04 -21.04
N VAL A 91 9.47 -17.01 -20.88
CA VAL A 91 9.01 -15.62 -20.77
C VAL A 91 8.47 -15.11 -22.10
N SER A 92 9.18 -15.40 -23.21
CA SER A 92 8.80 -14.95 -24.57
C SER A 92 7.54 -15.62 -25.09
N ALA A 93 7.17 -16.80 -24.59
CA ALA A 93 5.99 -17.54 -25.02
C ALA A 93 4.66 -16.95 -24.50
N VAL A 94 4.71 -16.01 -23.55
CA VAL A 94 3.51 -15.44 -22.94
C VAL A 94 3.00 -14.24 -23.75
N ASP A 95 1.70 -14.22 -23.98
CA ASP A 95 1.00 -13.06 -24.54
C ASP A 95 0.52 -12.16 -23.39
N TRP A 96 1.14 -10.99 -23.23
CA TRP A 96 0.82 -9.99 -22.22
C TRP A 96 -0.14 -8.90 -22.70
N GLY A 97 -0.59 -8.94 -23.95
CA GLY A 97 -1.38 -7.89 -24.59
C GLY A 97 -0.58 -7.13 -25.65
N ASN A 98 -1.30 -6.33 -26.43
CA ASN A 98 -0.73 -5.61 -27.59
C ASN A 98 -0.75 -4.08 -27.42
N ASP A 99 -1.28 -3.58 -26.32
CA ASP A 99 -1.37 -2.14 -26.07
C ASP A 99 -0.29 -1.71 -25.08
N GLU A 100 0.65 -0.92 -25.55
CA GLU A 100 1.74 -0.39 -24.71
C GLU A 100 1.27 0.72 -23.74
N GLN A 101 0.05 1.23 -23.91
CA GLN A 101 -0.49 2.33 -23.12
C GLN A 101 -1.47 1.89 -22.05
N SER A 102 -1.86 0.63 -22.05
CA SER A 102 -2.80 0.09 -21.06
C SER A 102 -2.42 -1.31 -20.58
N VAL A 103 -2.78 -1.61 -19.35
CA VAL A 103 -2.55 -2.92 -18.75
C VAL A 103 -3.74 -3.83 -19.01
N ASP A 104 -3.49 -5.02 -19.58
CA ASP A 104 -4.49 -6.08 -19.71
C ASP A 104 -4.44 -6.96 -18.46
N TYR A 105 -5.24 -6.61 -17.46
CA TYR A 105 -5.26 -7.34 -16.17
C TYR A 105 -5.79 -8.76 -16.29
N GLU A 106 -6.62 -9.06 -17.28
CA GLU A 106 -7.06 -10.45 -17.55
C GLU A 106 -5.89 -11.33 -17.94
N LYS A 107 -5.07 -10.86 -18.88
CA LYS A 107 -3.87 -11.59 -19.31
C LYS A 107 -2.83 -11.72 -18.20
N LEU A 108 -2.65 -10.69 -17.38
CA LEU A 108 -1.79 -10.76 -16.20
C LEU A 108 -2.27 -11.85 -15.22
N ARG A 109 -3.54 -11.85 -14.89
CA ARG A 109 -4.11 -12.86 -14.00
C ARG A 109 -3.96 -14.28 -14.56
N ALA A 110 -4.20 -14.44 -15.85
CA ALA A 110 -4.13 -15.74 -16.50
C ALA A 110 -2.70 -16.28 -16.64
N HIS A 111 -1.69 -15.43 -16.76
CA HIS A 111 -0.36 -15.86 -17.18
C HIS A 111 0.76 -15.58 -16.17
N ARG A 112 0.68 -14.52 -15.37
CA ARG A 112 1.77 -14.18 -14.44
C ARG A 112 1.93 -15.22 -13.33
N MET A 113 0.85 -15.64 -12.71
CA MET A 113 0.93 -16.58 -11.61
C MET A 113 1.43 -17.97 -12.04
N PRO A 114 0.98 -18.55 -13.16
CA PRO A 114 1.58 -19.79 -13.68
C PRO A 114 3.08 -19.69 -13.95
N LEU A 115 3.54 -18.55 -14.46
CA LEU A 115 4.96 -18.30 -14.70
C LEU A 115 5.74 -18.24 -13.40
N LEU A 116 5.21 -17.57 -12.37
CA LEU A 116 5.82 -17.51 -11.05
C LEU A 116 5.83 -18.91 -10.37
N ARG A 117 4.83 -19.75 -10.61
CA ARG A 117 4.84 -21.13 -10.12
C ARG A 117 5.99 -21.94 -10.72
N LYS A 118 6.30 -21.74 -11.99
CA LYS A 118 7.49 -22.37 -12.61
C LYS A 118 8.77 -21.91 -11.92
N ALA A 119 8.91 -20.62 -11.69
CA ALA A 119 10.05 -20.04 -10.98
C ALA A 119 10.18 -20.61 -9.56
N ALA A 120 9.06 -20.71 -8.83
CA ALA A 120 9.02 -21.26 -7.47
C ALA A 120 9.47 -22.71 -7.40
N ARG A 121 9.05 -23.56 -8.32
CA ARG A 121 9.47 -24.96 -8.36
C ARG A 121 10.98 -25.14 -8.43
N ARG A 122 11.66 -24.23 -9.10
CA ARG A 122 13.14 -24.23 -9.23
C ARG A 122 13.81 -23.51 -8.07
N GLY A 123 13.23 -22.40 -7.62
CA GLY A 123 13.84 -21.51 -6.65
C GLY A 123 13.69 -21.97 -5.20
N LEU A 124 12.65 -22.69 -4.83
CA LEU A 124 12.43 -23.16 -3.47
C LEU A 124 13.56 -24.06 -2.95
N GLU A 125 14.16 -24.85 -3.81
CA GLU A 125 15.37 -25.62 -3.46
C GLU A 125 16.62 -24.75 -3.50
N LYS A 126 16.79 -23.98 -4.57
CA LYS A 126 17.98 -23.17 -4.82
C LYS A 126 18.19 -22.09 -3.77
N ASP A 127 17.10 -21.42 -3.37
CA ASP A 127 17.13 -20.26 -2.47
C ASP A 127 16.71 -20.64 -1.03
N ALA A 128 16.73 -21.91 -0.66
CA ALA A 128 16.13 -22.41 0.58
C ALA A 128 16.57 -21.66 1.84
N ALA A 129 17.88 -21.39 1.98
CA ALA A 129 18.42 -20.71 3.16
C ALA A 129 17.97 -19.26 3.26
N GLU A 130 18.05 -18.51 2.18
CA GLU A 130 17.64 -17.11 2.10
C GLU A 130 16.12 -16.98 2.24
N PHE A 131 15.37 -17.90 1.62
CA PHE A 131 13.92 -17.95 1.74
C PHE A 131 13.47 -18.22 3.17
N ASP A 132 14.08 -19.19 3.85
CA ASP A 132 13.76 -19.48 5.25
C ASP A 132 14.08 -18.30 6.17
N SER A 133 15.17 -17.60 5.92
CA SER A 133 15.51 -16.36 6.62
C SER A 133 14.46 -15.28 6.39
N PHE A 134 14.05 -15.06 5.16
CA PHE A 134 12.99 -14.12 4.81
C PHE A 134 11.67 -14.45 5.55
N CYS A 135 11.28 -15.71 5.59
CA CYS A 135 10.08 -16.14 6.30
C CYS A 135 10.16 -15.85 7.80
N ARG A 136 11.31 -16.09 8.43
CA ARG A 136 11.51 -15.76 9.86
C ARG A 136 11.44 -14.26 10.11
N ASP A 137 12.10 -13.47 9.28
CA ASP A 137 12.17 -12.01 9.43
C ASP A 137 10.82 -11.32 9.19
N ASN A 138 9.92 -11.98 8.46
CA ASN A 138 8.59 -11.46 8.11
C ASN A 138 7.44 -12.27 8.75
N ALA A 139 7.72 -13.06 9.77
CA ALA A 139 6.73 -13.95 10.40
C ALA A 139 5.50 -13.21 10.96
N SER A 140 5.64 -11.93 11.30
CA SER A 140 4.54 -11.13 11.86
C SER A 140 3.39 -10.86 10.89
N TRP A 141 3.61 -11.01 9.58
CA TRP A 141 2.57 -10.78 8.56
C TRP A 141 2.53 -11.85 7.47
N LEU A 142 3.68 -12.41 7.11
CA LEU A 142 3.81 -13.28 5.92
C LEU A 142 3.00 -14.57 6.05
N SER A 143 3.01 -15.17 7.22
CA SER A 143 2.30 -16.44 7.46
C SER A 143 0.79 -16.28 7.25
N ASP A 144 0.18 -15.26 7.81
CA ASP A 144 -1.25 -14.99 7.63
C ASP A 144 -1.57 -14.56 6.20
N TYR A 145 -0.73 -13.73 5.59
CA TYR A 145 -0.92 -13.31 4.20
C TYR A 145 -0.85 -14.49 3.23
N ALA A 146 0.15 -15.35 3.37
CA ALA A 146 0.30 -16.51 2.47
C ALA A 146 -0.86 -17.49 2.61
N LEU A 147 -1.33 -17.75 3.82
CA LEU A 147 -2.53 -18.56 4.04
C LEU A 147 -3.77 -17.89 3.45
N TYR A 148 -3.95 -16.57 3.65
CA TYR A 148 -5.05 -15.81 3.09
C TYR A 148 -5.12 -15.95 1.56
N MET A 149 -4.00 -15.82 0.86
CA MET A 149 -3.94 -15.97 -0.59
C MET A 149 -4.20 -17.41 -1.04
N ALA A 150 -3.68 -18.39 -0.32
CA ALA A 150 -3.94 -19.80 -0.59
C ALA A 150 -5.43 -20.14 -0.41
N LEU A 151 -6.06 -19.61 0.63
CA LEU A 151 -7.50 -19.74 0.88
C LEU A 151 -8.33 -19.09 -0.20
N LYS A 152 -7.95 -17.88 -0.63
CA LYS A 152 -8.60 -17.17 -1.72
C LYS A 152 -8.62 -18.00 -3.01
N GLU A 153 -7.48 -18.58 -3.36
CA GLU A 153 -7.36 -19.46 -4.52
C GLU A 153 -8.23 -20.71 -4.33
N HIS A 154 -8.18 -21.32 -3.15
CA HIS A 154 -8.97 -22.51 -2.79
C HIS A 154 -10.48 -22.26 -2.93
N PHE A 155 -10.95 -21.09 -2.54
CA PHE A 155 -12.36 -20.68 -2.63
C PHE A 155 -12.70 -19.91 -3.92
N GLY A 156 -11.92 -20.07 -4.98
CA GLY A 156 -12.23 -19.53 -6.30
C GLY A 156 -12.17 -18.01 -6.41
N GLY A 157 -11.39 -17.35 -5.58
CA GLY A 157 -11.25 -15.88 -5.55
C GLY A 157 -12.25 -15.17 -4.66
N ALA A 158 -13.13 -15.90 -3.97
CA ALA A 158 -14.13 -15.32 -3.08
C ALA A 158 -13.49 -14.51 -1.93
N SER A 159 -14.16 -13.43 -1.55
CA SER A 159 -13.78 -12.67 -0.35
C SER A 159 -13.84 -13.56 0.90
N TRP A 160 -12.97 -13.29 1.88
CA TRP A 160 -13.00 -14.02 3.16
C TRP A 160 -14.37 -13.89 3.85
N THR A 161 -15.14 -12.86 3.57
CA THR A 161 -16.49 -12.67 4.11
C THR A 161 -17.48 -13.72 3.65
N GLU A 162 -17.18 -14.45 2.58
CA GLU A 162 -17.99 -15.52 2.00
C GLU A 162 -17.45 -16.92 2.30
N TRP A 163 -16.33 -17.02 3.01
CA TRP A 163 -15.76 -18.34 3.37
C TRP A 163 -16.58 -19.05 4.45
N PRO A 164 -16.41 -20.37 4.60
CA PRO A 164 -17.01 -21.11 5.72
C PRO A 164 -16.73 -20.44 7.07
N GLU A 165 -17.68 -20.51 7.98
CA GLU A 165 -17.67 -19.75 9.24
C GLU A 165 -16.39 -19.95 10.07
N ASP A 166 -15.90 -21.17 10.18
CA ASP A 166 -14.72 -21.49 10.99
C ASP A 166 -13.46 -20.76 10.53
N ILE A 167 -13.19 -20.77 9.24
CA ILE A 167 -12.03 -20.07 8.66
C ILE A 167 -12.32 -18.59 8.43
N ARG A 168 -13.55 -18.21 8.15
CA ARG A 168 -13.96 -16.80 8.03
C ARG A 168 -13.72 -16.06 9.34
N LEU A 169 -14.00 -16.68 10.48
CA LEU A 169 -13.78 -16.12 11.81
C LEU A 169 -12.35 -16.35 12.33
N HIS A 170 -11.45 -16.85 11.52
CA HIS A 170 -10.05 -17.08 11.86
C HIS A 170 -9.88 -17.98 13.10
N ARG A 171 -10.73 -18.99 13.25
CA ARG A 171 -10.64 -19.94 14.38
C ARG A 171 -9.35 -20.73 14.29
N ALA A 172 -8.67 -20.90 15.43
CA ALA A 172 -7.34 -21.52 15.49
C ALA A 172 -7.29 -22.91 14.87
N GLU A 173 -8.29 -23.75 15.15
CA GLU A 173 -8.37 -25.11 14.60
C GLU A 173 -8.53 -25.12 13.08
N ALA A 174 -9.34 -24.21 12.53
CA ALA A 174 -9.54 -24.07 11.09
C ALA A 174 -8.26 -23.55 10.42
N VAL A 175 -7.61 -22.56 11.02
CA VAL A 175 -6.32 -22.04 10.52
C VAL A 175 -5.28 -23.13 10.44
N GLU A 176 -5.13 -23.95 11.50
CA GLU A 176 -4.18 -25.06 11.54
C GLU A 176 -4.50 -26.10 10.45
N LYS A 177 -5.78 -26.49 10.33
CA LYS A 177 -6.25 -27.45 9.33
C LYS A 177 -5.93 -27.00 7.90
N TYR A 178 -6.34 -25.77 7.53
CA TYR A 178 -6.11 -25.26 6.18
C TYR A 178 -4.64 -25.02 5.89
N ARG A 179 -3.87 -24.58 6.88
CA ARG A 179 -2.42 -24.43 6.74
C ARG A 179 -1.74 -25.73 6.40
N ALA A 180 -2.19 -26.85 6.98
CA ALA A 180 -1.69 -28.18 6.65
C ALA A 180 -2.17 -28.65 5.27
N GLU A 181 -3.45 -28.49 4.96
CA GLU A 181 -4.03 -28.90 3.67
C GLU A 181 -3.48 -28.11 2.48
N LEU A 182 -3.23 -26.82 2.66
CA LEU A 182 -2.77 -25.91 1.62
C LEU A 182 -1.28 -25.56 1.73
N ALA A 183 -0.50 -26.38 2.42
CA ALA A 183 0.90 -26.10 2.74
C ALA A 183 1.75 -25.75 1.50
N SER A 184 1.53 -26.43 0.39
CA SER A 184 2.23 -26.17 -0.87
C SER A 184 1.92 -24.78 -1.43
N ASP A 185 0.65 -24.39 -1.42
CA ASP A 185 0.24 -23.05 -1.90
C ASP A 185 0.70 -21.95 -0.95
N VAL A 186 0.62 -22.17 0.36
CA VAL A 186 1.15 -21.24 1.37
C VAL A 186 2.64 -21.00 1.13
N ARG A 187 3.39 -22.07 0.89
CA ARG A 187 4.83 -21.96 0.59
C ARG A 187 5.08 -21.18 -0.70
N PHE A 188 4.25 -21.41 -1.73
CA PHE A 188 4.33 -20.68 -2.99
C PHE A 188 4.10 -19.18 -2.80
N TYR A 189 3.02 -18.76 -2.14
CA TYR A 189 2.73 -17.34 -1.91
C TYR A 189 3.79 -16.67 -1.04
N SER A 190 4.36 -17.38 -0.08
CA SER A 190 5.51 -16.90 0.69
C SER A 190 6.74 -16.67 -0.18
N TYR A 191 7.02 -17.59 -1.08
CA TYR A 191 8.17 -17.49 -2.00
C TYR A 191 8.02 -16.36 -3.01
N VAL A 192 6.80 -16.11 -3.50
CA VAL A 192 6.50 -14.96 -4.37
C VAL A 192 6.85 -13.65 -3.66
N GLN A 193 6.51 -13.52 -2.38
CA GLN A 193 6.88 -12.34 -1.60
C GLN A 193 8.39 -12.22 -1.40
N TYR A 194 9.08 -13.34 -1.20
CA TYR A 194 10.54 -13.36 -1.19
C TYR A 194 11.14 -12.83 -2.50
N LEU A 195 10.61 -13.24 -3.64
CA LEU A 195 11.04 -12.73 -4.96
C LEU A 195 10.80 -11.23 -5.10
N PHE A 196 9.62 -10.76 -4.70
CA PHE A 196 9.31 -9.32 -4.73
C PHE A 196 10.30 -8.52 -3.89
N TYR A 197 10.48 -8.88 -2.64
CA TYR A 197 11.36 -8.15 -1.72
C TYR A 197 12.82 -8.20 -2.15
N ARG A 198 13.28 -9.30 -2.72
CA ARG A 198 14.64 -9.39 -3.27
C ARG A 198 14.84 -8.37 -4.40
N GLN A 199 13.92 -8.30 -5.33
CA GLN A 199 14.00 -7.34 -6.44
C GLN A 199 13.81 -5.90 -5.96
N TRP A 200 12.88 -5.67 -5.06
CA TRP A 200 12.64 -4.35 -4.47
C TRP A 200 13.85 -3.82 -3.69
N ASN A 201 14.42 -4.64 -2.83
CA ASN A 201 15.58 -4.25 -2.04
C ASN A 201 16.80 -3.94 -2.91
N ALA A 202 17.00 -4.69 -3.98
CA ALA A 202 18.07 -4.41 -4.96
C ALA A 202 17.85 -3.06 -5.66
N LEU A 203 16.63 -2.78 -6.09
CA LEU A 203 16.28 -1.50 -6.73
C LEU A 203 16.44 -0.33 -5.76
N ARG A 204 15.95 -0.47 -4.53
CA ARG A 204 16.08 0.57 -3.50
C ARG A 204 17.55 0.87 -3.17
N GLU A 205 18.37 -0.14 -3.06
CA GLU A 205 19.81 0.02 -2.83
C GLU A 205 20.51 0.73 -4.00
N TYR A 206 20.13 0.40 -5.23
CA TYR A 206 20.61 1.10 -6.42
C TYR A 206 20.19 2.57 -6.42
N ALA A 207 18.95 2.87 -6.08
CA ALA A 207 18.44 4.24 -5.96
C ALA A 207 19.24 5.02 -4.89
N ARG A 208 19.44 4.42 -3.72
CA ARG A 208 20.19 5.03 -2.62
C ARG A 208 21.62 5.38 -3.05
N LYS A 209 22.31 4.48 -3.73
CA LYS A 209 23.68 4.72 -4.24
C LYS A 209 23.73 5.86 -5.26
N ASN A 210 22.64 6.13 -5.96
CA ASN A 210 22.53 7.20 -6.93
C ASN A 210 21.89 8.48 -6.36
N GLY A 211 21.73 8.56 -5.04
CA GLY A 211 21.20 9.75 -4.36
C GLY A 211 19.68 9.95 -4.54
N VAL A 212 18.93 8.89 -4.86
CA VAL A 212 17.48 8.92 -5.02
C VAL A 212 16.81 8.17 -3.88
N GLY A 213 15.99 8.87 -3.11
CA GLY A 213 15.11 8.28 -2.11
C GLY A 213 13.77 7.87 -2.70
N MET A 214 13.09 6.94 -2.05
CA MET A 214 11.75 6.48 -2.45
C MET A 214 10.69 6.94 -1.46
N ILE A 215 9.62 7.52 -1.98
CA ILE A 215 8.46 7.94 -1.20
C ILE A 215 7.34 6.95 -1.47
N GLY A 216 6.90 6.27 -0.39
CA GLY A 216 5.76 5.37 -0.43
C GLY A 216 4.45 6.08 -0.15
N ASP A 217 3.37 5.41 -0.48
CA ASP A 217 2.01 5.87 -0.24
C ASP A 217 1.29 4.87 0.67
N MET A 218 0.79 5.35 1.79
CA MET A 218 0.09 4.53 2.77
C MET A 218 -1.35 5.01 2.89
N PRO A 219 -2.33 4.26 2.32
CA PRO A 219 -3.74 4.57 2.57
C PRO A 219 -4.05 4.47 4.06
N ILE A 220 -4.83 5.40 4.60
CA ILE A 220 -5.19 5.34 6.02
C ILE A 220 -6.02 4.09 6.32
N TYR A 221 -6.95 3.75 5.45
CA TYR A 221 -7.76 2.55 5.60
C TYR A 221 -7.17 1.37 4.84
N VAL A 222 -7.60 0.17 5.24
CA VAL A 222 -7.32 -1.08 4.53
C VAL A 222 -8.60 -1.62 3.91
N ALA A 223 -8.48 -2.45 2.88
CA ALA A 223 -9.65 -3.08 2.27
C ALA A 223 -10.28 -4.09 3.24
N LEU A 224 -11.61 -4.22 3.18
CA LEU A 224 -12.30 -5.27 3.94
C LEU A 224 -11.80 -6.66 3.53
N ASP A 225 -11.74 -6.91 2.23
CA ASP A 225 -11.17 -8.16 1.70
C ASP A 225 -9.65 -8.08 1.68
N SER A 226 -9.07 -8.28 2.85
CA SER A 226 -7.62 -8.24 3.06
C SER A 226 -7.19 -9.19 4.17
N ALA A 227 -5.94 -9.63 4.09
CA ALA A 227 -5.31 -10.41 5.16
C ALA A 227 -5.26 -9.62 6.47
N ASP A 228 -5.13 -8.30 6.39
CA ASP A 228 -5.08 -7.41 7.57
C ASP A 228 -6.35 -7.51 8.41
N VAL A 229 -7.52 -7.41 7.80
CA VAL A 229 -8.79 -7.48 8.51
C VAL A 229 -9.11 -8.91 8.92
N TRP A 230 -8.93 -9.87 8.02
CA TRP A 230 -9.22 -11.27 8.30
C TRP A 230 -8.39 -11.83 9.46
N SER A 231 -7.10 -11.48 9.55
CA SER A 231 -6.21 -11.99 10.59
C SER A 231 -6.24 -11.22 11.90
N SER A 232 -6.74 -9.98 11.90
CA SER A 232 -6.76 -9.10 13.07
C SER A 232 -8.09 -8.36 13.21
N PRO A 233 -9.24 -9.07 13.20
CA PRO A 233 -10.56 -8.43 13.21
C PRO A 233 -10.84 -7.62 14.47
N GLU A 234 -10.16 -7.91 15.58
CA GLU A 234 -10.30 -7.21 16.87
C GLU A 234 -9.91 -5.73 16.82
N PHE A 235 -9.16 -5.31 15.81
CA PHE A 235 -8.73 -3.91 15.64
C PHE A 235 -9.66 -3.08 14.74
N PHE A 236 -10.75 -3.69 14.28
CA PHE A 236 -11.72 -3.05 13.39
C PHE A 236 -13.12 -3.04 14.01
N LEU A 237 -13.94 -2.05 13.64
CA LEU A 237 -15.33 -1.96 14.10
C LEU A 237 -16.22 -2.94 13.34
N LEU A 238 -16.20 -4.17 13.81
CA LEU A 238 -16.97 -5.29 13.28
C LEU A 238 -17.95 -5.78 14.34
N ASP A 239 -19.06 -6.38 13.90
CA ASP A 239 -19.98 -7.07 14.78
C ASP A 239 -19.48 -8.49 15.15
N GLU A 240 -20.25 -9.25 15.87
CA GLU A 240 -19.90 -10.61 16.33
C GLU A 240 -19.73 -11.62 15.19
N LYS A 241 -20.19 -11.28 13.97
CA LYS A 241 -20.01 -12.07 12.74
C LYS A 241 -18.89 -11.56 11.86
N ASN A 242 -18.11 -10.61 12.37
CA ASN A 242 -17.05 -9.91 11.63
C ASN A 242 -17.56 -9.14 10.39
N VAL A 243 -18.76 -8.60 10.48
CA VAL A 243 -19.34 -7.69 9.48
C VAL A 243 -19.14 -6.24 9.95
N PRO A 244 -18.71 -5.32 9.08
CA PRO A 244 -18.56 -3.92 9.47
C PRO A 244 -19.85 -3.32 10.04
N ILE A 245 -19.74 -2.58 11.13
CA ILE A 245 -20.86 -1.86 11.74
C ILE A 245 -21.08 -0.55 10.98
N GLU A 246 -19.98 0.19 10.77
CA GLU A 246 -19.91 1.38 9.97
C GLU A 246 -18.73 1.27 9.02
N VAL A 247 -18.74 2.02 7.93
CA VAL A 247 -17.70 2.01 6.91
C VAL A 247 -17.19 3.42 6.63
N ALA A 248 -16.01 3.51 6.01
CA ALA A 248 -15.36 4.75 5.68
C ALA A 248 -16.03 5.47 4.50
N GLY A 249 -15.90 6.77 4.49
CA GLY A 249 -16.32 7.63 3.41
C GLY A 249 -15.88 9.06 3.67
N VAL A 250 -16.37 9.98 2.84
CA VAL A 250 -16.25 11.42 3.03
C VAL A 250 -17.61 12.07 2.87
N PRO A 251 -17.89 13.15 3.62
CA PRO A 251 -19.16 13.85 3.52
C PRO A 251 -19.32 14.56 2.19
N PRO A 252 -20.56 14.96 1.84
CA PRO A 252 -20.79 15.86 0.71
C PRO A 252 -19.91 17.10 0.77
N ASP A 253 -19.35 17.46 -0.36
CA ASP A 253 -18.50 18.64 -0.52
C ASP A 253 -18.80 19.33 -1.86
N TYR A 254 -17.98 20.32 -2.21
CA TYR A 254 -18.11 21.07 -3.47
C TYR A 254 -17.94 20.17 -4.70
N PHE A 255 -17.12 19.12 -4.62
CA PHE A 255 -16.82 18.23 -5.74
C PHE A 255 -17.80 17.05 -5.86
N SER A 256 -18.44 16.66 -4.75
CA SER A 256 -19.42 15.57 -4.73
C SER A 256 -20.61 15.91 -3.85
N ALA A 257 -21.77 16.10 -4.48
CA ALA A 257 -23.03 16.42 -3.78
C ALA A 257 -23.50 15.30 -2.84
N ASP A 258 -23.11 14.05 -3.11
CA ASP A 258 -23.47 12.86 -2.33
C ASP A 258 -22.35 12.38 -1.39
N GLY A 259 -21.22 13.06 -1.40
CA GLY A 259 -20.01 12.59 -0.76
C GLY A 259 -19.41 11.38 -1.48
N GLN A 260 -18.52 10.67 -0.82
CA GLN A 260 -17.90 9.45 -1.35
C GLN A 260 -18.04 8.33 -0.34
N LEU A 261 -18.61 7.22 -0.79
CA LEU A 261 -18.70 6.00 0.01
C LEU A 261 -17.53 5.08 -0.34
N TRP A 262 -16.52 5.04 0.52
CA TRP A 262 -15.32 4.22 0.27
C TRP A 262 -15.52 2.76 0.66
N GLY A 263 -16.29 2.49 1.71
CA GLY A 263 -16.67 1.14 2.11
C GLY A 263 -15.65 0.37 2.95
N ASN A 264 -14.47 0.94 3.22
CA ASN A 264 -13.47 0.30 4.07
C ASN A 264 -14.01 0.13 5.49
N PRO A 265 -13.63 -0.95 6.21
CA PRO A 265 -13.92 -1.05 7.64
C PRO A 265 -13.19 0.05 8.41
N LEU A 266 -13.82 0.55 9.45
CA LEU A 266 -13.24 1.54 10.35
C LEU A 266 -12.42 0.85 11.45
N TYR A 267 -11.42 1.56 11.98
CA TYR A 267 -10.62 1.06 13.10
C TYR A 267 -11.40 1.15 14.42
N ASP A 268 -11.23 0.17 15.27
CA ASP A 268 -11.59 0.26 16.69
C ASP A 268 -10.45 0.97 17.44
N TRP A 269 -10.53 2.29 17.51
CA TRP A 269 -9.47 3.08 18.11
C TRP A 269 -9.29 2.83 19.61
N ASP A 270 -10.34 2.40 20.31
CA ASP A 270 -10.23 2.02 21.72
C ASP A 270 -9.43 0.71 21.88
N ALA A 271 -9.68 -0.29 21.04
CA ALA A 271 -8.91 -1.51 21.01
C ALA A 271 -7.46 -1.25 20.59
N MET A 272 -7.25 -0.41 19.59
CA MET A 272 -5.91 0.00 19.15
C MET A 272 -5.11 0.66 20.27
N ARG A 273 -5.73 1.58 21.01
CA ARG A 273 -5.10 2.26 22.13
C ARG A 273 -4.74 1.30 23.26
N ARG A 274 -5.63 0.37 23.61
CA ARG A 274 -5.38 -0.66 24.63
C ARG A 274 -4.17 -1.55 24.26
N ASP A 275 -3.95 -1.78 22.97
CA ASP A 275 -2.78 -2.51 22.44
C ASP A 275 -1.52 -1.62 22.31
N GLY A 276 -1.56 -0.39 22.77
CA GLY A 276 -0.46 0.56 22.59
C GLY A 276 -0.20 0.94 21.13
N TYR A 277 -1.21 0.83 20.27
CA TYR A 277 -1.12 1.05 18.82
C TYR A 277 -0.13 0.11 18.11
N GLY A 278 0.08 -1.09 18.65
CA GLY A 278 1.01 -2.07 18.09
C GLY A 278 0.74 -2.42 16.64
N TRP A 279 -0.53 -2.50 16.24
CA TRP A 279 -0.91 -2.75 14.85
C TRP A 279 -0.38 -1.65 13.90
N TRP A 280 -0.55 -0.37 14.26
CA TRP A 280 -0.04 0.77 13.48
C TRP A 280 1.48 0.83 13.49
N ILE A 281 2.12 0.53 14.61
CA ILE A 281 3.58 0.47 14.70
C ILE A 281 4.12 -0.60 13.77
N ARG A 282 3.51 -1.79 13.73
CA ARG A 282 3.89 -2.87 12.80
C ARG A 282 3.70 -2.45 11.34
N ARG A 283 2.57 -1.79 11.02
CA ARG A 283 2.29 -1.30 9.67
C ARG A 283 3.35 -0.32 9.20
N VAL A 284 3.63 0.70 9.98
CA VAL A 284 4.65 1.70 9.65
C VAL A 284 6.04 1.07 9.60
N ASN A 285 6.35 0.16 10.50
CA ASN A 285 7.62 -0.56 10.45
C ASN A 285 7.80 -1.37 9.16
N GLY A 286 6.75 -2.04 8.71
CA GLY A 286 6.76 -2.75 7.42
C GLY A 286 7.02 -1.80 6.25
N ALA A 287 6.30 -0.67 6.22
CA ALA A 287 6.48 0.33 5.18
C ALA A 287 7.87 1.00 5.22
N SER A 288 8.42 1.22 6.41
CA SER A 288 9.76 1.82 6.58
C SER A 288 10.89 0.96 6.00
N LYS A 289 10.66 -0.34 5.85
CA LYS A 289 11.61 -1.26 5.19
C LYS A 289 11.60 -1.12 3.67
N LEU A 290 10.51 -0.59 3.11
CA LEU A 290 10.36 -0.39 1.67
C LEU A 290 10.75 1.02 1.23
N TYR A 291 10.51 2.02 2.06
CA TYR A 291 10.56 3.43 1.67
C TYR A 291 11.41 4.27 2.62
N ASP A 292 11.92 5.39 2.10
CA ASP A 292 12.67 6.39 2.87
C ASP A 292 11.76 7.45 3.46
N MET A 293 10.62 7.70 2.81
CA MET A 293 9.59 8.64 3.24
C MET A 293 8.22 8.04 2.97
N LEU A 294 7.23 8.34 3.83
CA LEU A 294 5.88 7.82 3.72
C LEU A 294 4.86 8.96 3.62
N ARG A 295 4.08 8.96 2.56
CA ARG A 295 2.87 9.77 2.48
C ARG A 295 1.73 9.00 3.15
N ILE A 296 1.09 9.61 4.15
CA ILE A 296 -0.11 9.06 4.77
C ILE A 296 -1.32 9.70 4.11
N ASP A 297 -2.04 8.89 3.35
CA ASP A 297 -3.24 9.31 2.63
C ASP A 297 -4.39 9.56 3.61
N HIS A 298 -5.16 10.64 3.37
CA HIS A 298 -6.28 11.06 4.20
C HIS A 298 -5.91 11.25 5.68
N PHE A 299 -4.79 11.89 5.96
CA PHE A 299 -4.22 12.07 7.30
C PHE A 299 -5.20 12.74 8.28
N ARG A 300 -6.10 13.60 7.79
CA ARG A 300 -7.08 14.28 8.62
C ARG A 300 -7.97 13.33 9.42
N ALA A 301 -8.17 12.11 8.95
CA ALA A 301 -9.00 11.11 9.63
C ALA A 301 -8.42 10.64 10.97
N PHE A 302 -7.17 10.93 11.26
CA PHE A 302 -6.61 10.74 12.60
C PHE A 302 -7.17 11.73 13.64
N GLU A 303 -7.64 12.90 13.21
CA GLU A 303 -8.34 13.83 14.11
C GLU A 303 -9.84 13.47 14.17
N SER A 304 -10.50 13.38 13.03
CA SER A 304 -11.91 12.98 12.93
C SER A 304 -12.15 12.30 11.58
N TYR A 305 -12.98 11.28 11.59
CA TYR A 305 -13.29 10.49 10.41
C TYR A 305 -14.81 10.43 10.18
N TRP A 306 -15.17 10.32 8.90
CA TRP A 306 -16.57 10.20 8.48
C TRP A 306 -16.98 8.73 8.52
N ALA A 307 -17.96 8.41 9.37
CA ALA A 307 -18.47 7.05 9.57
C ALA A 307 -19.86 6.94 8.97
N VAL A 308 -20.02 6.00 8.04
CA VAL A 308 -21.26 5.77 7.32
C VAL A 308 -21.85 4.42 7.75
N PRO A 309 -23.14 4.31 8.09
CA PRO A 309 -23.77 3.02 8.38
C PRO A 309 -23.55 2.04 7.21
N ARG A 310 -23.29 0.77 7.51
CA ARG A 310 -22.99 -0.25 6.48
C ARG A 310 -24.08 -0.39 5.40
N ASP A 311 -25.33 -0.14 5.76
CA ASP A 311 -26.48 -0.30 4.87
C ASP A 311 -26.93 1.02 4.24
N ALA A 312 -26.16 2.10 4.41
CA ALA A 312 -26.49 3.40 3.85
C ALA A 312 -26.35 3.39 2.33
N GLU A 313 -27.30 4.02 1.66
CA GLU A 313 -27.30 4.18 0.20
C GLU A 313 -26.33 5.30 -0.25
N SER A 314 -26.00 6.22 0.65
CA SER A 314 -25.20 7.40 0.36
C SER A 314 -24.33 7.77 1.55
N ALA A 315 -23.17 8.36 1.26
CA ALA A 315 -22.29 8.93 2.27
C ALA A 315 -22.92 10.10 3.05
N LYS A 316 -24.02 10.68 2.58
CA LYS A 316 -24.80 11.71 3.30
C LYS A 316 -25.27 11.25 4.66
N GLU A 317 -25.52 9.96 4.84
CA GLU A 317 -26.07 9.38 6.08
C GLU A 317 -25.01 9.19 7.16
N GLY A 318 -23.77 9.60 6.90
CA GLY A 318 -22.67 9.49 7.83
C GLY A 318 -22.67 10.56 8.92
N GLN A 319 -21.72 10.42 9.82
CA GLN A 319 -21.43 11.39 10.88
C GLN A 319 -19.95 11.38 11.25
N TRP A 320 -19.48 12.50 11.79
CA TRP A 320 -18.11 12.61 12.27
C TRP A 320 -17.91 11.83 13.58
N ARG A 321 -16.79 11.11 13.64
CA ARG A 321 -16.29 10.42 14.83
C ARG A 321 -14.90 10.91 15.18
N PRO A 322 -14.55 11.02 16.49
CA PRO A 322 -13.19 11.40 16.87
C PRO A 322 -12.19 10.28 16.60
N GLY A 323 -11.05 10.64 16.00
CA GLY A 323 -9.91 9.76 15.83
C GLY A 323 -8.94 9.81 17.02
N PRO A 324 -7.81 9.09 16.95
CA PRO A 324 -6.83 9.00 18.03
C PRO A 324 -6.01 10.29 18.18
N GLY A 325 -5.97 11.16 17.19
CA GLY A 325 -5.24 12.41 17.22
C GLY A 325 -3.76 12.24 17.48
N MET A 326 -3.19 13.18 18.25
CA MET A 326 -1.78 13.17 18.60
C MET A 326 -1.38 12.00 19.50
N ASP A 327 -2.32 11.30 20.13
CA ASP A 327 -2.00 10.09 20.89
C ASP A 327 -1.35 9.01 20.02
N LEU A 328 -1.86 8.83 18.79
CA LEU A 328 -1.22 7.96 17.80
C LEU A 328 -0.11 8.66 17.03
N VAL A 329 -0.39 9.83 16.44
CA VAL A 329 0.54 10.54 15.56
C VAL A 329 1.84 10.88 16.30
N GLY A 330 1.75 11.34 17.54
CA GLY A 330 2.92 11.63 18.38
C GLY A 330 3.76 10.38 18.65
N ARG A 331 3.12 9.23 18.89
CA ARG A 331 3.83 7.96 19.07
C ARG A 331 4.52 7.48 17.82
N LEU A 332 3.88 7.57 16.65
CA LEU A 332 4.48 7.17 15.37
C LEU A 332 5.69 8.03 15.02
N THR A 333 5.59 9.34 15.18
CA THR A 333 6.70 10.25 14.88
C THR A 333 7.87 10.11 15.86
N ALA A 334 7.59 9.82 17.13
CA ALA A 334 8.62 9.56 18.14
C ALA A 334 9.28 8.19 17.95
N TRP A 335 8.50 7.17 17.60
CA TRP A 335 9.01 5.80 17.41
C TRP A 335 9.86 5.69 16.16
N PHE A 336 9.43 6.33 15.05
CA PHE A 336 10.07 6.27 13.74
C PHE A 336 10.80 7.58 13.44
N ASN A 337 11.77 7.95 14.27
CA ASN A 337 12.58 9.15 14.08
C ASN A 337 13.52 9.09 12.84
N ASN A 338 13.69 7.91 12.26
CA ASN A 338 14.47 7.66 11.05
C ASN A 338 13.62 7.64 9.77
N VAL A 339 12.32 7.82 9.87
CA VAL A 339 11.38 7.87 8.74
C VAL A 339 10.76 9.25 8.67
N SER A 340 10.73 9.83 7.50
CA SER A 340 10.03 11.09 7.22
C SER A 340 8.60 10.79 6.76
N PHE A 341 7.64 11.60 7.20
CA PHE A 341 6.24 11.47 6.82
C PHE A 341 5.76 12.71 6.06
N ILE A 342 4.85 12.49 5.12
CA ILE A 342 4.06 13.54 4.47
C ILE A 342 2.61 13.31 4.88
N ALA A 343 1.94 14.36 5.34
CA ALA A 343 0.52 14.31 5.65
C ALA A 343 -0.30 14.77 4.42
N GLU A 344 -1.12 13.89 3.86
CA GLU A 344 -2.09 14.32 2.86
C GLU A 344 -3.22 15.06 3.59
N ASP A 345 -3.27 16.38 3.40
CA ASP A 345 -4.14 17.33 4.07
C ASP A 345 -5.00 18.13 3.09
N LEU A 346 -5.31 17.54 1.94
CA LEU A 346 -6.10 18.19 0.89
C LEU A 346 -7.58 18.33 1.30
N GLY A 347 -8.27 19.29 0.71
CA GLY A 347 -9.68 19.54 0.97
C GLY A 347 -9.95 20.58 2.05
N SER A 348 -11.19 20.66 2.49
CA SER A 348 -11.62 21.60 3.55
C SER A 348 -11.30 21.02 4.94
N LEU A 349 -10.49 21.74 5.69
CA LEU A 349 -10.03 21.31 7.01
C LEU A 349 -10.61 22.19 8.11
N THR A 350 -10.87 21.59 9.26
CA THR A 350 -11.30 22.29 10.47
C THR A 350 -10.11 22.88 11.23
N PRO A 351 -10.32 23.85 12.13
CA PRO A 351 -9.24 24.36 13.00
C PRO A 351 -8.54 23.25 13.81
N GLU A 352 -9.28 22.22 14.24
CA GLU A 352 -8.75 21.09 14.99
C GLU A 352 -7.79 20.24 14.16
N VAL A 353 -8.10 20.03 12.88
CA VAL A 353 -7.21 19.33 11.95
C VAL A 353 -5.95 20.16 11.69
N HIS A 354 -6.08 21.48 11.48
CA HIS A 354 -4.93 22.36 11.33
C HIS A 354 -4.03 22.35 12.57
N LYS A 355 -4.62 22.31 13.76
CA LYS A 355 -3.87 22.20 15.02
C LYS A 355 -3.09 20.89 15.09
N MET A 356 -3.73 19.77 14.76
CA MET A 356 -3.06 18.44 14.76
C MET A 356 -1.89 18.41 13.78
N LEU A 357 -2.06 18.97 12.57
CA LEU A 357 -0.98 19.08 11.58
C LEU A 357 0.19 19.91 12.11
N ALA A 358 -0.09 21.07 12.71
CA ALA A 358 0.93 21.92 13.32
C ALA A 358 1.65 21.20 14.47
N ASP A 359 0.91 20.56 15.38
CA ASP A 359 1.47 19.83 16.52
C ASP A 359 2.32 18.63 16.07
N SER A 360 1.97 18.01 14.94
CA SER A 360 2.74 16.88 14.37
C SER A 360 4.07 17.29 13.77
N GLY A 361 4.21 18.56 13.34
CA GLY A 361 5.37 19.05 12.63
C GLY A 361 5.55 18.47 11.21
N LEU A 362 4.58 17.70 10.71
CA LEU A 362 4.69 17.06 9.41
C LEU A 362 4.38 18.04 8.27
N PRO A 363 5.10 17.93 7.14
CA PRO A 363 4.75 18.69 5.95
C PRO A 363 3.43 18.19 5.38
N GLY A 364 2.57 19.13 4.99
CA GLY A 364 1.37 18.86 4.22
C GLY A 364 1.62 18.94 2.72
N MET A 365 0.57 18.72 1.95
CA MET A 365 0.60 18.78 0.48
C MET A 365 -0.01 20.09 -0.02
N LYS A 366 0.56 20.62 -1.09
CA LYS A 366 0.03 21.75 -1.84
C LYS A 366 -0.04 21.37 -3.31
N VAL A 367 -1.22 21.52 -3.92
CA VAL A 367 -1.47 21.13 -5.31
C VAL A 367 -1.73 22.39 -6.12
N LEU A 368 -0.81 22.71 -7.01
CA LEU A 368 -0.82 23.97 -7.76
C LEU A 368 -2.06 24.13 -8.65
N GLU A 369 -2.51 23.05 -9.29
CA GLU A 369 -3.71 23.09 -10.14
C GLU A 369 -4.99 23.52 -9.40
N PHE A 370 -5.05 23.32 -8.08
CA PHE A 370 -6.17 23.75 -7.24
C PHE A 370 -6.10 25.23 -6.82
N ALA A 371 -5.01 25.92 -7.16
CA ALA A 371 -4.78 27.31 -6.74
C ALA A 371 -5.55 28.35 -7.55
N PHE A 372 -6.00 28.02 -8.74
CA PHE A 372 -6.48 28.96 -9.75
C PHE A 372 -8.01 29.12 -9.79
N ASP A 373 -8.63 29.24 -8.63
CA ASP A 373 -10.03 29.66 -8.54
C ASP A 373 -10.09 31.20 -8.54
N PRO A 374 -10.71 31.83 -9.56
CA PRO A 374 -10.77 33.29 -9.65
C PRO A 374 -11.59 33.95 -8.54
N ASN A 375 -12.39 33.17 -7.81
CA ASN A 375 -13.31 33.68 -6.77
C ASN A 375 -12.78 33.48 -5.35
N SER A 376 -11.62 32.87 -5.17
CA SER A 376 -11.05 32.64 -3.84
C SER A 376 -9.53 32.83 -3.79
N LEU A 377 -9.04 33.27 -2.62
CA LEU A 377 -7.61 33.31 -2.32
C LEU A 377 -7.21 31.92 -1.78
N SER A 378 -6.66 31.09 -2.66
CA SER A 378 -6.23 29.74 -2.29
C SER A 378 -4.90 29.73 -1.54
N ASP A 379 -4.79 28.88 -0.52
CA ASP A 379 -3.53 28.60 0.18
C ASP A 379 -2.52 27.84 -0.69
N TYR A 380 -2.93 27.36 -1.85
CA TYR A 380 -2.07 26.67 -2.82
C TYR A 380 -1.38 27.63 -3.80
N LEU A 381 -1.67 28.92 -3.75
CA LEU A 381 -0.96 29.92 -4.56
C LEU A 381 0.54 29.93 -4.19
N PRO A 382 1.45 29.94 -5.17
CA PRO A 382 2.88 29.78 -4.92
C PRO A 382 3.46 30.68 -3.84
N HIS A 383 3.02 31.94 -3.78
CA HIS A 383 3.52 32.92 -2.80
C HIS A 383 2.98 32.68 -1.38
N ARG A 384 2.02 31.76 -1.20
CA ARG A 384 1.43 31.40 0.10
C ARG A 384 1.94 30.07 0.65
N ILE A 385 2.70 29.31 -0.14
CA ILE A 385 3.22 28.01 0.25
C ILE A 385 4.37 28.22 1.24
N GLY A 386 4.21 27.64 2.43
CA GLY A 386 5.24 27.65 3.46
C GLY A 386 6.35 26.63 3.19
N GLU A 387 7.47 26.78 3.87
CA GLU A 387 8.66 25.92 3.68
C GLU A 387 8.41 24.46 4.06
N ASN A 388 7.61 24.21 5.11
CA ASN A 388 7.27 22.85 5.55
C ASN A 388 6.10 22.28 4.74
N SER A 389 6.31 22.09 3.43
CA SER A 389 5.28 21.62 2.51
C SER A 389 5.89 20.84 1.37
N ILE A 390 5.11 19.95 0.78
CA ILE A 390 5.42 19.30 -0.49
C ILE A 390 4.48 19.88 -1.55
N CYS A 391 5.03 20.49 -2.59
CA CYS A 391 4.25 21.11 -3.66
C CYS A 391 4.22 20.20 -4.89
N TYR A 392 3.03 19.98 -5.41
CA TYR A 392 2.77 19.18 -6.62
C TYR A 392 2.15 20.06 -7.70
N ALA A 393 2.49 19.82 -8.96
CA ALA A 393 1.85 20.47 -10.08
C ALA A 393 0.37 20.05 -10.21
N GLY A 394 0.10 18.77 -10.05
CA GLY A 394 -1.23 18.17 -10.07
C GLY A 394 -1.30 16.92 -9.21
N THR A 395 -2.44 16.24 -9.23
CA THR A 395 -2.62 14.94 -8.57
C THR A 395 -2.27 13.78 -9.51
N HIS A 396 -2.28 12.56 -8.97
CA HIS A 396 -2.12 11.33 -9.76
C HIS A 396 -3.45 10.85 -10.39
N ASP A 397 -4.55 11.52 -10.06
CA ASP A 397 -5.90 11.19 -10.56
C ASP A 397 -6.15 11.69 -11.99
#